data_a70df4c47ac0881e898907a11fd70faf
#
_entry.id   a70df4c47ac0881e898907a11fd70faf
#
_cell.length_a   1.000
_cell.length_b   1.000
_cell.length_c   1.000
_cell.angle_alpha   90.00
_cell.angle_beta   90.00
_cell.angle_gamma   90.00
#
_symmetry.space_group_name_H-M   'P 1'
#
loop_
_entity.id
_entity.type
_entity.pdbx_description
1 polymer ?
#
loop_
_entity_poly.entity_id
_entity_poly.type
_entity_poly.pdbx_seq_one_letter_code
_entity_poly.pdbx_strand_id
1 'polypeptide(L)'
;MTSIRLKTVLLVEDNEDNRIVYSTILQHFGYRVMEALNGEEGIAKARTEQPDLILMDISIPVIDGWEATQVLKRDPSTRRIPIIALTAHALASDREKAMEVGCDSYLAKPCEPKTVVSEVEHFIGRGDGR
;
A
#
# COMPACT_ATOMS: atom_id res chain seq x y z
N MET A 1 23.87 21.52 -3.73
CA MET A 1 22.91 20.81 -4.59
C MET A 1 21.94 20.01 -3.72
N THR A 2 20.68 20.22 -3.92
CA THR A 2 19.65 19.51 -3.16
C THR A 2 19.31 18.18 -3.82
N SER A 3 19.39 17.09 -3.09
CA SER A 3 18.95 15.80 -3.62
C SER A 3 17.42 15.72 -3.52
N ILE A 4 16.80 15.22 -4.55
CA ILE A 4 15.35 14.99 -4.56
C ILE A 4 15.10 13.65 -3.89
N ARG A 5 14.34 13.69 -2.79
CA ARG A 5 13.93 12.46 -2.12
C ARG A 5 12.70 11.89 -2.83
N LEU A 6 12.83 10.70 -3.36
CA LEU A 6 11.69 10.00 -3.94
C LEU A 6 10.78 9.49 -2.82
N LYS A 7 9.48 9.60 -3.06
CA LYS A 7 8.51 9.04 -2.14
C LYS A 7 8.44 7.53 -2.34
N THR A 8 8.36 6.81 -1.25
CA THR A 8 8.43 5.36 -1.24
C THR A 8 7.07 4.74 -0.96
N VAL A 9 6.69 3.79 -1.80
CA VAL A 9 5.48 3.00 -1.63
C VAL A 9 5.88 1.57 -1.30
N LEU A 10 5.33 1.02 -0.22
CA LEU A 10 5.49 -0.39 0.09
C LEU A 10 4.30 -1.15 -0.49
N LEU A 11 4.57 -2.05 -1.42
CA LEU A 11 3.55 -2.87 -2.06
C LEU A 11 3.58 -4.27 -1.44
N VAL A 12 2.52 -4.61 -0.71
CA VAL A 12 2.36 -5.93 -0.10
C VAL A 12 1.42 -6.76 -0.97
N GLU A 13 1.99 -7.67 -1.76
CA GLU A 13 1.28 -8.43 -2.77
C GLU A 13 2.02 -9.74 -3.04
N ASP A 14 1.33 -10.88 -2.89
CA ASP A 14 1.95 -12.19 -3.11
C ASP A 14 1.95 -12.63 -4.57
N ASN A 15 1.08 -12.09 -5.39
CA ASN A 15 1.01 -12.45 -6.81
C ASN A 15 2.06 -11.70 -7.61
N GLU A 16 2.95 -12.46 -8.27
CA GLU A 16 4.06 -11.89 -9.03
C GLU A 16 3.59 -10.96 -10.15
N ASP A 17 2.58 -11.38 -10.90
CA ASP A 17 2.07 -10.56 -12.01
C ASP A 17 1.53 -9.23 -11.52
N ASN A 18 0.78 -9.24 -10.43
CA ASN A 18 0.24 -8.01 -9.85
C ASN A 18 1.37 -7.12 -9.32
N ARG A 19 2.38 -7.71 -8.67
CA ARG A 19 3.54 -6.94 -8.20
C ARG A 19 4.24 -6.22 -9.35
N ILE A 20 4.48 -6.95 -10.44
CA ILE A 20 5.14 -6.37 -11.63
C ILE A 20 4.32 -5.21 -12.18
N VAL A 21 3.02 -5.40 -12.35
CA VAL A 21 2.15 -4.36 -12.91
C VAL A 21 2.15 -3.11 -12.04
N TYR A 22 1.88 -3.26 -10.76
CA TYR A 22 1.76 -2.11 -9.85
C TYR A 22 3.12 -1.43 -9.60
N SER A 23 4.18 -2.21 -9.41
CA SER A 23 5.49 -1.60 -9.19
C SER A 23 5.99 -0.88 -10.43
N THR A 24 5.76 -1.44 -11.61
CA THR A 24 6.17 -0.82 -12.86
C THR A 24 5.48 0.53 -13.07
N ILE A 25 4.17 0.58 -12.90
CA ILE A 25 3.43 1.83 -13.10
C ILE A 25 3.79 2.89 -12.05
N LEU A 26 3.97 2.48 -10.80
CA LEU A 26 4.36 3.41 -9.74
C LEU A 26 5.76 3.98 -9.99
N GLN A 27 6.71 3.14 -10.40
CA GLN A 27 8.07 3.58 -10.75
C GLN A 27 8.05 4.52 -11.95
N HIS A 28 7.20 4.25 -12.91
CA HIS A 28 7.03 5.14 -14.07
C HIS A 28 6.60 6.55 -13.66
N PHE A 29 5.79 6.66 -12.61
CA PHE A 29 5.35 7.96 -12.10
C PHE A 29 6.26 8.52 -11.00
N GLY A 30 7.46 7.98 -10.86
CA GLY A 30 8.50 8.55 -10.02
C GLY A 30 8.56 8.06 -8.59
N TYR A 31 7.78 7.05 -8.22
CA TYR A 31 7.83 6.49 -6.87
C TYR A 31 8.91 5.44 -6.76
N ARG A 32 9.54 5.38 -5.59
CA ARG A 32 10.38 4.26 -5.22
C ARG A 32 9.44 3.17 -4.67
N VAL A 33 9.58 1.95 -5.15
CA VAL A 33 8.71 0.85 -4.72
C VAL A 33 9.50 -0.20 -3.98
N MET A 34 9.02 -0.57 -2.80
CA MET A 34 9.50 -1.70 -2.02
C MET A 34 8.42 -2.75 -2.07
N GLU A 35 8.81 -4.02 -2.05
CA GLU A 35 7.86 -5.14 -2.18
C GLU A 35 7.92 -6.05 -0.96
N ALA A 36 6.77 -6.57 -0.57
CA ALA A 36 6.64 -7.59 0.44
C ALA A 36 5.68 -8.67 -0.08
N LEU A 37 5.95 -9.92 0.23
CA LEU A 37 5.21 -11.06 -0.30
C LEU A 37 4.09 -11.55 0.60
N ASN A 38 4.07 -11.09 1.85
CA ASN A 38 3.04 -11.47 2.81
C ASN A 38 2.92 -10.40 3.89
N GLY A 39 1.92 -10.57 4.76
CA GLY A 39 1.64 -9.57 5.81
C GLY A 39 2.75 -9.41 6.83
N GLU A 40 3.40 -10.51 7.21
CA GLU A 40 4.50 -10.45 8.17
C GLU A 40 5.68 -9.65 7.61
N GLU A 41 6.07 -9.93 6.38
CA GLU A 41 7.14 -9.19 5.69
C GLU A 41 6.75 -7.73 5.51
N GLY A 42 5.48 -7.46 5.19
CA GLY A 42 4.96 -6.10 5.06
C GLY A 42 5.09 -5.32 6.35
N ILE A 43 4.70 -5.92 7.47
CA ILE A 43 4.81 -5.30 8.79
C ILE A 43 6.28 -4.99 9.11
N ALA A 44 7.16 -5.97 8.91
CA ALA A 44 8.59 -5.79 9.19
C ALA A 44 9.20 -4.66 8.36
N LYS A 45 8.91 -4.62 7.07
CA LYS A 45 9.43 -3.57 6.18
C LYS A 45 8.85 -2.20 6.51
N ALA A 46 7.57 -2.13 6.86
CA ALA A 46 6.97 -0.86 7.27
C ALA A 46 7.66 -0.28 8.49
N ARG A 47 7.99 -1.11 9.45
CA ARG A 47 8.67 -0.68 10.68
C ARG A 47 10.09 -0.22 10.43
N THR A 48 10.85 -0.96 9.63
CA THR A 48 12.27 -0.66 9.41
C THR A 48 12.49 0.43 8.37
N GLU A 49 11.69 0.45 7.30
CA GLU A 49 11.92 1.33 6.17
C GLU A 49 11.06 2.59 6.17
N GLN A 50 10.00 2.62 6.97
CA GLN A 50 9.12 3.79 7.09
C GLN A 50 8.69 4.36 5.74
N PRO A 51 7.98 3.56 4.91
CA PRO A 51 7.51 4.05 3.61
C PRO A 51 6.52 5.20 3.78
N ASP A 52 6.32 5.95 2.71
CA ASP A 52 5.38 7.07 2.73
C ASP A 52 3.93 6.59 2.59
N LEU A 53 3.72 5.41 2.01
CA LEU A 53 2.40 4.83 1.82
C LEU A 53 2.52 3.32 1.67
N ILE A 54 1.49 2.59 2.07
CA ILE A 54 1.41 1.14 1.92
C ILE A 54 0.22 0.80 1.05
N LEU A 55 0.47 0.02 -0.02
CA LEU A 55 -0.58 -0.65 -0.77
C LEU A 55 -0.69 -2.07 -0.24
N MET A 56 -1.80 -2.39 0.38
CA MET A 56 -1.99 -3.66 1.08
C MET A 56 -3.02 -4.54 0.38
N ASP A 57 -2.55 -5.61 -0.25
CA ASP A 57 -3.46 -6.64 -0.76
C ASP A 57 -4.05 -7.38 0.44
N ILE A 58 -5.36 -7.49 0.47
CA ILE A 58 -6.06 -8.13 1.59
C ILE A 58 -5.94 -9.65 1.54
N SER A 59 -5.86 -10.22 0.35
CA SER A 59 -5.81 -11.68 0.16
C SER A 59 -4.39 -12.24 0.12
N ILE A 60 -3.59 -11.93 1.13
CA ILE A 60 -2.19 -12.36 1.22
C ILE A 60 -2.01 -13.45 2.26
N PRO A 61 -0.96 -14.31 2.12
CA PRO A 61 -0.74 -15.40 3.06
C PRO A 61 -0.08 -14.95 4.37
N VAL A 62 0.01 -15.88 5.30
CA VAL A 62 0.59 -15.80 6.64
C VAL A 62 -0.28 -14.96 7.57
N ILE A 63 -0.25 -13.66 7.42
CA ILE A 63 -1.13 -12.70 8.10
C ILE A 63 -1.88 -11.97 7.01
N ASP A 64 -3.21 -12.03 7.01
CA ASP A 64 -3.97 -11.36 5.96
C ASP A 64 -3.86 -9.83 6.07
N GLY A 65 -4.27 -9.14 5.00
CA GLY A 65 -4.13 -7.70 4.92
C GLY A 65 -4.93 -6.93 5.98
N TRP A 66 -6.07 -7.46 6.43
CA TRP A 66 -6.85 -6.85 7.49
C TRP A 66 -6.07 -6.85 8.80
N GLU A 67 -5.54 -8.01 9.18
CA GLU A 67 -4.77 -8.16 10.40
C GLU A 67 -3.48 -7.34 10.35
N ALA A 68 -2.78 -7.38 9.21
CA ALA A 68 -1.56 -6.59 9.03
C ALA A 68 -1.85 -5.10 9.20
N THR A 69 -2.96 -4.62 8.64
CA THR A 69 -3.38 -3.22 8.78
C THR A 69 -3.64 -2.86 10.23
N GLN A 70 -4.34 -3.72 10.96
CA GLN A 70 -4.60 -3.49 12.39
C GLN A 70 -3.30 -3.36 13.18
N VAL A 71 -2.37 -4.27 12.94
CA VAL A 71 -1.06 -4.25 13.61
C VAL A 71 -0.35 -2.92 13.35
N LEU A 72 -0.30 -2.50 12.08
CA LEU A 72 0.38 -1.27 11.70
C LEU A 72 -0.29 -0.02 12.26
N LYS A 73 -1.62 0.00 12.30
CA LYS A 73 -2.38 1.16 12.82
C LYS A 73 -2.36 1.27 14.34
N ARG A 74 -2.06 0.19 15.03
CA ARG A 74 -1.88 0.18 16.49
C ARG A 74 -0.47 0.51 16.93
N ASP A 75 0.50 0.38 16.02
CA ASP A 75 1.92 0.63 16.29
C ASP A 75 2.22 2.13 16.15
N PRO A 76 2.69 2.80 17.22
CA PRO A 76 3.01 4.23 17.15
C PRO A 76 4.03 4.59 16.07
N SER A 77 4.90 3.65 15.69
CA SER A 77 5.92 3.91 14.66
C SER A 77 5.39 3.88 13.24
N THR A 78 4.22 3.25 13.01
CA THR A 78 3.68 3.05 11.66
C THR A 78 2.27 3.58 11.47
N ARG A 79 1.57 3.94 12.53
CA ARG A 79 0.15 4.33 12.45
C ARG A 79 -0.13 5.53 11.55
N ARG A 80 0.86 6.39 11.31
CA ARG A 80 0.71 7.58 10.46
C ARG A 80 0.82 7.28 8.98
N ILE A 81 1.34 6.11 8.62
CA ILE A 81 1.55 5.75 7.21
C ILE A 81 0.18 5.44 6.59
N PRO A 82 -0.21 6.15 5.51
CA PRO A 82 -1.47 5.82 4.83
C PRO A 82 -1.46 4.40 4.28
N ILE A 83 -2.56 3.69 4.46
CA ILE A 83 -2.72 2.33 3.95
C ILE A 83 -3.92 2.30 3.01
N ILE A 84 -3.68 1.91 1.76
CA ILE A 84 -4.72 1.68 0.76
C ILE A 84 -4.89 0.17 0.62
N ALA A 85 -6.07 -0.34 0.96
CA ALA A 85 -6.37 -1.75 0.82
C ALA A 85 -6.72 -2.09 -0.63
N LEU A 86 -6.19 -3.20 -1.13
CA LEU A 86 -6.58 -3.75 -2.42
C LEU A 86 -7.40 -5.00 -2.14
N THR A 87 -8.65 -5.00 -2.54
CA THR A 87 -9.57 -6.10 -2.24
C THR A 87 -10.15 -6.70 -3.51
N ALA A 88 -10.36 -8.03 -3.51
CA ALA A 88 -10.97 -8.73 -4.65
C ALA A 88 -12.48 -8.46 -4.75
N HIS A 89 -13.09 -7.88 -3.72
CA HIS A 89 -14.54 -7.69 -3.66
C HIS A 89 -14.91 -6.25 -3.37
N ALA A 90 -15.88 -5.73 -4.11
CA ALA A 90 -16.39 -4.37 -3.93
C ALA A 90 -17.67 -4.34 -3.09
N LEU A 91 -17.76 -5.23 -2.10
CA LEU A 91 -18.94 -5.32 -1.25
C LEU A 91 -18.91 -4.25 -0.14
N ALA A 92 -20.08 -3.79 0.25
CA ALA A 92 -20.20 -2.81 1.33
C ALA A 92 -19.55 -3.32 2.63
N SER A 93 -19.64 -4.62 2.90
CA SER A 93 -19.02 -5.25 4.08
C SER A 93 -17.50 -5.15 4.07
N ASP A 94 -16.87 -5.24 2.89
CA ASP A 94 -15.41 -5.10 2.77
C ASP A 94 -14.99 -3.67 3.03
N ARG A 95 -15.78 -2.71 2.55
CA ARG A 95 -15.53 -1.29 2.80
C ARG A 95 -15.63 -0.97 4.29
N GLU A 96 -16.66 -1.49 4.94
CA GLU A 96 -16.84 -1.31 6.38
C GLU A 96 -15.66 -1.91 7.14
N LYS A 97 -15.22 -3.09 6.75
CA LYS A 97 -14.08 -3.75 7.39
C LYS A 97 -12.79 -2.96 7.19
N ALA A 98 -12.58 -2.40 6.00
CA ALA A 98 -11.42 -1.56 5.74
C ALA A 98 -11.39 -0.35 6.69
N MET A 99 -12.53 0.30 6.86
CA MET A 99 -12.64 1.43 7.77
C MET A 99 -12.41 1.01 9.22
N GLU A 100 -12.98 -0.11 9.61
CA GLU A 100 -12.87 -0.67 10.96
C GLU A 100 -11.43 -0.95 11.38
N VAL A 101 -10.64 -1.54 10.46
CA VAL A 101 -9.24 -1.86 10.74
C VAL A 101 -8.31 -0.67 10.59
N GLY A 102 -8.81 0.45 10.09
CA GLY A 102 -8.05 1.69 10.01
C GLY A 102 -7.41 1.99 8.66
N CYS A 103 -7.87 1.35 7.57
CA CYS A 103 -7.40 1.70 6.24
C CYS A 103 -7.81 3.13 5.90
N ASP A 104 -6.93 3.84 5.22
CA ASP A 104 -7.21 5.22 4.80
C ASP A 104 -8.02 5.26 3.51
N SER A 105 -7.93 4.21 2.70
CA SER A 105 -8.71 4.07 1.47
C SER A 105 -8.77 2.60 1.09
N TYR A 106 -9.63 2.26 0.12
CA TYR A 106 -9.63 0.94 -0.45
C TYR A 106 -9.97 0.97 -1.94
N LEU A 107 -9.40 0.05 -2.69
CA LEU A 107 -9.65 -0.11 -4.12
C LEU A 107 -10.03 -1.56 -4.40
N ALA A 108 -11.08 -1.76 -5.19
CA ALA A 108 -11.52 -3.10 -5.57
C ALA A 108 -10.77 -3.58 -6.81
N LYS A 109 -10.29 -4.81 -6.79
CA LYS A 109 -9.69 -5.44 -7.95
C LYS A 109 -10.78 -6.01 -8.86
N PRO A 110 -10.60 -6.06 -10.18
CA PRO A 110 -9.47 -5.47 -10.89
C PRO A 110 -9.62 -3.96 -10.99
N CYS A 111 -8.52 -3.25 -10.76
CA CYS A 111 -8.50 -1.80 -10.95
C CYS A 111 -7.40 -1.43 -11.92
N GLU A 112 -7.62 -0.36 -12.68
CA GLU A 112 -6.62 0.09 -13.63
C GLU A 112 -5.39 0.60 -12.86
N PRO A 113 -4.18 0.32 -13.36
CA PRO A 113 -2.96 0.81 -12.72
C PRO A 113 -2.96 2.32 -12.50
N LYS A 114 -3.53 3.08 -13.44
CA LYS A 114 -3.62 4.55 -13.29
C LYS A 114 -4.51 4.96 -12.12
N THR A 115 -5.53 4.17 -11.80
CA THR A 115 -6.38 4.43 -10.65
C THR A 115 -5.59 4.29 -9.36
N VAL A 116 -4.72 3.29 -9.30
CA VAL A 116 -3.82 3.09 -8.15
C VAL A 116 -2.90 4.30 -7.99
N VAL A 117 -2.29 4.76 -9.08
CA VAL A 117 -1.41 5.93 -9.06
C VAL A 117 -2.16 7.18 -8.59
N SER A 118 -3.37 7.40 -9.11
CA SER A 118 -4.18 8.57 -8.71
C SER A 118 -4.47 8.55 -7.20
N GLU A 119 -4.79 7.41 -6.66
CA GLU A 119 -5.07 7.28 -5.23
C GLU A 119 -3.80 7.52 -4.40
N VAL A 120 -2.68 6.99 -4.85
CA VAL A 120 -1.39 7.22 -4.18
C VAL A 120 -1.05 8.72 -4.19
N GLU A 121 -1.19 9.38 -5.34
CA GLU A 121 -0.95 10.82 -5.45
C GLU A 121 -1.85 11.63 -4.52
N HIS A 122 -3.09 11.19 -4.36
CA HIS A 122 -4.05 11.86 -3.48
C HIS A 122 -3.53 11.91 -2.04
N PHE A 123 -2.89 10.84 -1.57
CA PHE A 123 -2.41 10.78 -0.19
C PHE A 123 -1.03 11.37 0.02
N ILE A 124 -0.11 11.19 -0.89
CA ILE A 124 1.29 11.57 -0.69
C ILE A 124 1.87 12.49 -1.76
N GLY A 125 1.05 12.87 -2.76
CA GLY A 125 1.52 13.70 -3.85
C GLY A 125 2.34 12.91 -4.87
N ARG A 126 2.97 13.60 -5.81
CA ARG A 126 3.76 12.96 -6.86
C ARG A 126 5.00 12.30 -6.29
N GLY A 127 5.39 11.19 -6.90
CA GLY A 127 6.51 10.39 -6.44
C GLY A 127 7.84 11.13 -6.43
N ASP A 128 8.03 12.03 -7.39
CA ASP A 128 9.26 12.82 -7.53
C ASP A 128 9.22 14.13 -6.72
N GLY A 129 8.17 14.36 -5.94
CA GLY A 129 8.05 15.55 -5.09
C GLY A 129 7.60 16.80 -5.83
N ARG A 130 7.13 16.68 -7.06
CA ARG A 130 6.66 17.82 -7.86
C ARG A 130 5.17 18.04 -7.72
#